data_bf78fb25e7889639ec7239c11dea0be5
#
_entry.id   bf78fb25e7889639ec7239c11dea0be5
#
_cell.length_a   1.000
_cell.length_b   1.000
_cell.length_c   1.000
_cell.angle_alpha   90.00
_cell.angle_beta   90.00
_cell.angle_gamma   90.00
#
_symmetry.space_group_name_H-M   'P 1'
#
loop_
_entity.id
_entity.type
_entity.pdbx_description
1 polymer ?
#
loop_
_entity_poly.entity_id
_entity_poly.type
_entity_poly.pdbx_seq_one_letter_code
_entity_poly.pdbx_strand_id
1 'polypeptide(L)'
;MKNILFLDLEVDGQSNIRDIGAWLDHSHFHDPDVKNFQLFLKTHASSFHFLCGHNIFHHDLPLLKSLLQDNELFKKHVIDTLYLSALLFPQHPYHKLVKDYKLVSEEPNNPVSDCKLTMRLFKDIIGGFQQLALLFKTLYFHLLKDIDFFKGFFIYLNENGLLQLIKASR
;
A
#
# COMPACT_ATOMS: atom_id res chain seq x y z
N MET A 1 12.44 -0.48 2.62
CA MET A 1 11.24 -0.83 3.39
C MET A 1 11.12 -2.34 3.32
N LYS A 2 11.46 -3.01 4.41
CA LYS A 2 11.40 -4.47 4.46
C LYS A 2 9.98 -4.96 4.76
N ASN A 3 9.66 -6.17 4.32
CA ASN A 3 8.43 -6.89 4.64
C ASN A 3 7.13 -6.26 4.09
N ILE A 4 7.19 -5.46 3.02
CA ILE A 4 6.01 -4.90 2.34
C ILE A 4 5.98 -5.40 0.90
N LEU A 5 4.86 -6.00 0.51
CA LEU A 5 4.52 -6.25 -0.88
C LEU A 5 3.71 -5.05 -1.40
N PHE A 6 4.26 -4.33 -2.37
CA PHE A 6 3.52 -3.33 -3.14
C PHE A 6 2.81 -4.04 -4.28
N LEU A 7 1.55 -3.71 -4.50
CA LEU A 7 0.67 -4.36 -5.48
C LEU A 7 -0.11 -3.31 -6.26
N ASP A 8 -0.28 -3.57 -7.54
CA ASP A 8 -1.14 -2.82 -8.44
C ASP A 8 -1.71 -3.72 -9.52
N LEU A 9 -2.97 -3.54 -9.88
CA LEU A 9 -3.68 -4.30 -10.90
C LEU A 9 -4.17 -3.39 -12.02
N GLU A 10 -3.91 -3.78 -13.25
CA GLU A 10 -4.55 -3.18 -14.40
C GLU A 10 -5.76 -4.02 -14.85
N VAL A 11 -6.87 -3.36 -15.09
CA VAL A 11 -8.12 -4.02 -15.51
C VAL A 11 -8.65 -3.43 -16.82
N ASP A 12 -9.47 -4.20 -17.51
CA ASP A 12 -10.25 -3.71 -18.64
C ASP A 12 -11.58 -3.06 -18.20
N GLY A 13 -12.33 -2.54 -19.16
CA GLY A 13 -13.64 -1.92 -18.91
C GLY A 13 -14.72 -2.88 -18.37
N GLN A 14 -14.42 -4.17 -18.29
CA GLN A 14 -15.29 -5.21 -17.73
C GLN A 14 -14.77 -5.74 -16.38
N SER A 15 -13.78 -5.09 -15.81
CA SER A 15 -13.10 -5.48 -14.57
C SER A 15 -12.34 -6.82 -14.64
N ASN A 16 -11.98 -7.28 -15.83
CA ASN A 16 -11.06 -8.41 -15.96
C ASN A 16 -9.62 -7.93 -15.77
N ILE A 17 -8.81 -8.69 -15.02
CA ILE A 17 -7.40 -8.38 -14.83
C ILE A 17 -6.67 -8.52 -16.17
N ARG A 18 -6.00 -7.45 -16.58
CA ARG A 18 -5.14 -7.38 -17.76
C ARG A 18 -3.68 -7.55 -17.44
N ASP A 19 -3.30 -7.10 -16.25
CA ASP A 19 -1.91 -7.17 -15.82
C ASP A 19 -1.83 -7.09 -14.31
N ILE A 20 -0.80 -7.72 -13.72
CA ILE A 20 -0.53 -7.72 -12.28
C ILE A 20 0.91 -7.29 -12.05
N GLY A 21 1.09 -6.23 -11.31
CA GLY A 21 2.38 -5.78 -10.82
C GLY A 21 2.52 -5.99 -9.33
N ALA A 22 3.64 -6.58 -8.91
CA ALA A 22 3.99 -6.60 -7.51
C ALA A 22 5.48 -6.33 -7.30
N TRP A 23 5.82 -5.67 -6.20
CA TRP A 23 7.18 -5.33 -5.85
C TRP A 23 7.46 -5.65 -4.38
N LEU A 24 8.45 -6.51 -4.13
CA LEU A 24 8.87 -6.93 -2.79
C LEU A 24 10.39 -6.84 -2.68
N ASP A 25 10.90 -5.88 -1.93
CA ASP A 25 12.34 -5.61 -1.75
C ASP A 25 13.10 -5.55 -3.09
N HIS A 26 13.76 -6.65 -3.49
CA HIS A 26 14.51 -6.77 -4.73
C HIS A 26 13.83 -7.70 -5.76
N SER A 27 12.69 -8.30 -5.40
CA SER A 27 11.90 -9.18 -6.25
C SER A 27 10.70 -8.42 -6.81
N HIS A 28 10.37 -8.68 -8.06
CA HIS A 28 9.16 -8.13 -8.67
C HIS A 28 8.43 -9.22 -9.45
N PHE A 29 7.14 -9.01 -9.60
CA PHE A 29 6.24 -9.82 -10.42
C PHE A 29 5.59 -8.92 -11.46
N HIS A 30 5.47 -9.42 -12.70
CA HIS A 30 4.80 -8.73 -13.79
C HIS A 30 4.28 -9.78 -14.78
N ASP A 31 3.01 -10.12 -14.66
CA ASP A 31 2.37 -11.15 -15.51
C ASP A 31 0.85 -11.04 -15.36
N PRO A 32 0.05 -11.12 -16.43
CA PRO A 32 -1.41 -11.13 -16.36
C PRO A 32 -2.00 -12.42 -15.75
N ASP A 33 -1.23 -13.51 -15.66
CA ASP A 33 -1.74 -14.80 -15.20
C ASP A 33 -1.83 -14.86 -13.66
N VAL A 34 -3.06 -14.93 -13.17
CA VAL A 34 -3.37 -15.09 -11.74
C VAL A 34 -2.74 -16.34 -11.13
N LYS A 35 -2.56 -17.44 -11.89
CA LYS A 35 -1.90 -18.66 -11.38
C LYS A 35 -0.42 -18.44 -11.13
N ASN A 36 0.25 -17.72 -12.03
CA ASN A 36 1.65 -17.34 -11.85
C ASN A 36 1.80 -16.41 -10.64
N PHE A 37 0.85 -15.48 -10.46
CA PHE A 37 0.82 -14.63 -9.26
C PHE A 37 0.59 -15.42 -7.97
N GLN A 38 -0.30 -16.42 -7.98
CA GLN A 38 -0.47 -17.34 -6.84
C GLN A 38 0.83 -18.07 -6.48
N LEU A 39 1.59 -18.52 -7.47
CA LEU A 39 2.89 -19.18 -7.25
C LEU A 39 3.90 -18.19 -6.64
N PHE A 40 3.97 -16.97 -7.17
CA PHE A 40 4.80 -15.90 -6.62
C PHE A 40 4.45 -15.63 -5.15
N LEU A 41 3.16 -15.50 -4.82
CA LEU A 41 2.70 -15.28 -3.45
C LEU A 41 3.10 -16.45 -2.52
N LYS A 42 2.93 -17.70 -2.95
CA LYS A 42 3.33 -18.89 -2.16
C LYS A 42 4.84 -18.90 -1.89
N THR A 43 5.64 -18.56 -2.89
CA THR A 43 7.10 -18.53 -2.77
C THR A 43 7.58 -17.46 -1.79
N HIS A 44 6.86 -16.34 -1.70
CA HIS A 44 7.25 -15.19 -0.88
C HIS A 44 6.37 -14.97 0.36
N ALA A 45 5.47 -15.90 0.71
CA ALA A 45 4.46 -15.72 1.77
C ALA A 45 5.04 -15.31 3.14
N SER A 46 6.22 -15.81 3.50
CA SER A 46 6.93 -15.47 4.75
C SER A 46 7.77 -14.20 4.66
N SER A 47 7.98 -13.64 3.46
CA SER A 47 8.88 -12.51 3.23
C SER A 47 8.20 -11.15 3.45
N PHE A 48 6.87 -11.12 3.59
CA PHE A 48 6.15 -9.87 3.83
C PHE A 48 5.01 -10.06 4.84
N HIS A 49 4.77 -9.01 5.64
CA HIS A 49 3.69 -8.93 6.62
C HIS A 49 2.66 -7.87 6.22
N PHE A 50 3.04 -6.96 5.33
CA PHE A 50 2.23 -5.84 4.88
C PHE A 50 1.97 -5.94 3.38
N LEU A 51 0.75 -5.60 2.99
CA LEU A 51 0.33 -5.39 1.60
C LEU A 51 0.03 -3.91 1.41
N CYS A 52 0.67 -3.26 0.46
CA CYS A 52 0.50 -1.84 0.20
C CYS A 52 0.08 -1.58 -1.25
N GLY A 53 -0.93 -0.75 -1.44
CA GLY A 53 -1.37 -0.31 -2.76
C GLY A 53 -1.97 1.09 -2.68
N HIS A 54 -2.37 1.61 -3.83
CA HIS A 54 -3.06 2.88 -3.95
C HIS A 54 -4.52 2.66 -4.32
N ASN A 55 -5.45 3.01 -3.43
CA ASN A 55 -6.87 2.64 -3.52
C ASN A 55 -7.12 1.11 -3.45
N ILE A 56 -6.22 0.40 -2.79
CA ILE A 56 -6.18 -1.07 -2.77
C ILE A 56 -7.44 -1.69 -2.17
N PHE A 57 -8.07 -1.04 -1.17
CA PHE A 57 -9.30 -1.54 -0.54
C PHE A 57 -10.49 -1.57 -1.49
N HIS A 58 -10.59 -0.64 -2.43
CA HIS A 58 -11.73 -0.52 -3.34
C HIS A 58 -11.45 -1.03 -4.75
N HIS A 59 -10.18 -1.21 -5.11
CA HIS A 59 -9.80 -1.66 -6.45
C HIS A 59 -9.22 -3.07 -6.43
N ASP A 60 -8.02 -3.26 -5.93
CA ASP A 60 -7.26 -4.49 -6.11
C ASP A 60 -7.76 -5.65 -5.25
N LEU A 61 -8.02 -5.40 -3.95
CA LEU A 61 -8.44 -6.45 -3.02
C LEU A 61 -9.77 -7.10 -3.37
N PRO A 62 -10.84 -6.38 -3.78
CA PRO A 62 -12.09 -7.02 -4.18
C PRO A 62 -11.90 -7.96 -5.37
N LEU A 63 -11.11 -7.55 -6.36
CA LEU A 63 -10.80 -8.37 -7.54
C LEU A 63 -10.03 -9.63 -7.16
N LEU A 64 -8.96 -9.48 -6.37
CA LEU A 64 -8.16 -10.62 -5.92
C LEU A 64 -8.94 -11.57 -5.03
N LYS A 65 -9.82 -11.08 -4.15
CA LYS A 65 -10.68 -11.94 -3.32
C LYS A 65 -11.57 -12.84 -4.13
N SER A 66 -12.10 -12.34 -5.25
CA SER A 66 -12.94 -13.15 -6.14
C SER A 66 -12.17 -14.28 -6.84
N LEU A 67 -10.86 -14.12 -7.03
CA LEU A 67 -10.01 -15.04 -7.81
C LEU A 67 -9.15 -15.96 -6.95
N LEU A 68 -8.64 -15.49 -5.82
CA LEU A 68 -7.66 -16.20 -5.00
C LEU A 68 -8.27 -16.95 -3.82
N GLN A 69 -9.56 -16.70 -3.49
CA GLN A 69 -10.26 -17.28 -2.33
C GLN A 69 -9.33 -17.32 -1.10
N ASP A 70 -9.43 -18.24 -0.18
CA ASP A 70 -8.69 -18.32 1.09
C ASP A 70 -7.15 -18.20 1.02
N ASN A 71 -6.63 -17.19 0.34
CA ASN A 71 -5.20 -16.97 0.19
C ASN A 71 -4.60 -16.28 1.42
N GLU A 72 -3.37 -16.65 1.79
CA GLU A 72 -2.59 -16.03 2.87
C GLU A 72 -2.38 -14.52 2.69
N LEU A 73 -2.52 -14.00 1.46
CA LEU A 73 -2.49 -12.58 1.16
C LEU A 73 -3.50 -11.78 2.01
N PHE A 74 -4.71 -12.32 2.20
CA PHE A 74 -5.79 -11.63 2.91
C PHE A 74 -5.65 -11.64 4.44
N LYS A 75 -4.65 -12.33 4.97
CA LYS A 75 -4.27 -12.30 6.39
C LYS A 75 -3.23 -11.22 6.69
N LYS A 76 -2.68 -10.56 5.66
CA LYS A 76 -1.67 -9.52 5.81
C LYS A 76 -2.30 -8.19 6.22
N HIS A 77 -1.52 -7.33 6.88
CA HIS A 77 -1.94 -5.98 7.19
C HIS A 77 -1.94 -5.12 5.93
N VAL A 78 -3.07 -4.51 5.62
CA VAL A 78 -3.24 -3.71 4.40
C VAL A 78 -2.96 -2.24 4.68
N ILE A 79 -2.20 -1.61 3.78
CA ILE A 79 -1.87 -0.18 3.80
C ILE A 79 -2.38 0.43 2.50
N ASP A 80 -3.28 1.42 2.60
CA ASP A 80 -3.80 2.13 1.45
C ASP A 80 -3.25 3.56 1.40
N THR A 81 -2.43 3.84 0.39
CA THR A 81 -1.78 5.14 0.27
C THR A 81 -2.73 6.25 -0.16
N LEU A 82 -3.90 5.96 -0.74
CA LEU A 82 -4.90 6.97 -1.11
C LEU A 82 -5.45 7.66 0.14
N TYR A 83 -5.92 6.89 1.13
CA TYR A 83 -6.47 7.43 2.38
C TYR A 83 -5.42 8.14 3.21
N LEU A 84 -4.20 7.59 3.26
CA LEU A 84 -3.09 8.18 3.99
C LEU A 84 -2.62 9.49 3.35
N SER A 85 -2.61 9.55 2.01
CA SER A 85 -2.29 10.78 1.28
C SER A 85 -3.30 11.88 1.57
N ALA A 86 -4.60 11.57 1.56
CA ALA A 86 -5.65 12.53 1.90
C ALA A 86 -5.54 13.03 3.35
N LEU A 87 -5.17 12.15 4.28
CA LEU A 87 -4.99 12.50 5.69
C LEU A 87 -3.79 13.43 5.93
N LEU A 88 -2.66 13.16 5.28
CA LEU A 88 -1.37 13.80 5.59
C LEU A 88 -1.04 14.98 4.66
N PHE A 89 -1.61 14.99 3.47
CA PHE A 89 -1.40 16.04 2.47
C PHE A 89 -2.72 16.67 1.99
N PRO A 90 -3.59 17.17 2.93
CA PRO A 90 -4.93 17.66 2.59
C PRO A 90 -4.92 18.86 1.64
N GLN A 91 -3.79 19.55 1.50
CA GLN A 91 -3.62 20.67 0.57
C GLN A 91 -3.50 20.24 -0.90
N HIS A 92 -3.27 18.95 -1.17
CA HIS A 92 -3.22 18.46 -2.53
C HIS A 92 -4.63 18.35 -3.11
N PRO A 93 -4.92 18.94 -4.30
CA PRO A 93 -6.28 18.92 -4.87
C PRO A 93 -6.70 17.52 -5.33
N TYR A 94 -5.72 16.65 -5.58
CA TYR A 94 -5.94 15.28 -6.02
C TYR A 94 -4.96 14.34 -5.32
N HIS A 95 -5.44 13.15 -4.96
CA HIS A 95 -4.65 12.10 -4.29
C HIS A 95 -4.43 10.89 -5.21
N LYS A 96 -4.65 11.04 -6.52
CA LYS A 96 -4.27 10.00 -7.49
C LYS A 96 -2.75 9.87 -7.53
N LEU A 97 -2.25 8.67 -7.86
CA LEU A 97 -0.85 8.49 -8.23
C LEU A 97 -0.56 9.40 -9.42
N VAL A 98 0.02 10.57 -9.16
CA VAL A 98 0.16 11.62 -10.16
C VAL A 98 1.29 11.25 -11.10
N LYS A 99 1.03 11.37 -12.40
CA LYS A 99 2.01 11.18 -13.47
C LYS A 99 3.23 12.14 -13.41
N ASP A 100 3.23 13.12 -12.51
CA ASP A 100 4.37 14.03 -12.31
C ASP A 100 5.62 13.31 -11.78
N TYR A 101 5.47 12.11 -11.21
CA TYR A 101 6.58 11.20 -10.93
C TYR A 101 6.93 10.29 -12.12
N LYS A 102 6.13 10.29 -13.20
CA LYS A 102 6.48 9.59 -14.44
C LYS A 102 7.52 10.45 -15.19
N LEU A 103 8.77 10.10 -15.02
CA LEU A 103 9.80 10.48 -15.98
C LEU A 103 9.33 10.01 -17.37
N VAL A 104 9.55 10.85 -18.37
CA VAL A 104 9.04 10.82 -19.77
C VAL A 104 9.27 9.48 -20.55
N SER A 105 9.77 8.43 -19.93
CA SER A 105 10.24 7.20 -20.59
C SER A 105 9.55 5.91 -20.14
N GLU A 106 8.55 5.94 -19.25
CA GLU A 106 7.90 4.70 -18.80
C GLU A 106 6.60 4.45 -19.58
N GLU A 107 6.41 3.21 -20.02
CA GLU A 107 5.21 2.77 -20.74
C GLU A 107 3.95 3.13 -19.96
N PRO A 108 2.91 3.68 -20.64
CA PRO A 108 1.63 3.94 -19.98
C PRO A 108 1.01 2.61 -19.54
N ASN A 109 0.48 2.57 -18.31
CA ASN A 109 -0.19 1.43 -17.69
C ASN A 109 0.74 0.22 -17.40
N ASN A 110 1.89 0.47 -16.76
CA ASN A 110 2.76 -0.60 -16.26
C ASN A 110 2.57 -0.73 -14.74
N PRO A 111 1.91 -1.80 -14.23
CA PRO A 111 1.59 -1.95 -12.81
C PRO A 111 2.84 -2.05 -11.92
N VAL A 112 3.97 -2.51 -12.44
CA VAL A 112 5.25 -2.51 -11.70
C VAL A 112 5.76 -1.08 -11.47
N SER A 113 5.58 -0.20 -12.46
CA SER A 113 5.90 1.22 -12.32
C SER A 113 5.01 1.88 -11.28
N ASP A 114 3.72 1.55 -11.26
CA ASP A 114 2.77 2.09 -10.30
C ASP A 114 3.03 1.54 -8.87
N CYS A 115 3.50 0.30 -8.72
CA CYS A 115 4.05 -0.20 -7.45
C CYS A 115 5.24 0.64 -6.94
N LYS A 116 6.16 1.04 -7.83
CA LYS A 116 7.31 1.90 -7.45
C LYS A 116 6.87 3.30 -7.05
N LEU A 117 5.86 3.87 -7.74
CA LEU A 117 5.27 5.16 -7.37
C LEU A 117 4.58 5.08 -6.01
N THR A 118 3.79 4.03 -5.76
CA THR A 118 3.15 3.76 -4.47
C THR A 118 4.19 3.62 -3.36
N MET A 119 5.31 2.96 -3.62
CA MET A 119 6.43 2.86 -2.68
C MET A 119 7.05 4.23 -2.35
N ARG A 120 7.23 5.11 -3.35
CA ARG A 120 7.73 6.49 -3.14
C ARG A 120 6.74 7.29 -2.32
N LEU A 121 5.47 7.29 -2.71
CA LEU A 121 4.40 7.97 -1.98
C LEU A 121 4.32 7.47 -0.53
N PHE A 122 4.46 6.17 -0.28
CA PHE A 122 4.45 5.63 1.08
C PHE A 122 5.65 6.12 1.92
N LYS A 123 6.83 6.31 1.32
CA LYS A 123 7.96 6.95 2.01
C LYS A 123 7.64 8.40 2.39
N ASP A 124 7.02 9.16 1.48
CA ASP A 124 6.64 10.54 1.73
C ASP A 124 5.57 10.63 2.83
N ILE A 125 4.62 9.70 2.83
CA ILE A 125 3.59 9.55 3.88
C ILE A 125 4.23 9.31 5.25
N ILE A 126 5.20 8.40 5.36
CA ILE A 126 5.96 8.18 6.60
C ILE A 126 6.67 9.46 7.02
N GLY A 127 7.37 10.12 6.08
CA GLY A 127 8.06 11.39 6.32
C GLY A 127 7.11 12.48 6.82
N GLY A 128 5.96 12.64 6.16
CA GLY A 128 4.92 13.59 6.54
C GLY A 128 4.38 13.31 7.95
N PHE A 129 4.09 12.05 8.26
CA PHE A 129 3.65 11.67 9.61
C PHE A 129 4.72 11.99 10.66
N GLN A 130 6.01 11.70 10.38
CA GLN A 130 7.11 11.98 11.31
C GLN A 130 7.31 13.48 11.57
N GLN A 131 6.94 14.35 10.64
CA GLN A 131 7.02 15.80 10.79
C GLN A 131 5.84 16.42 11.58
N LEU A 132 4.75 15.68 11.78
CA LEU A 132 3.63 16.17 12.59
C LEU A 132 4.07 16.44 14.04
N ALA A 133 3.46 17.47 14.66
CA ALA A 133 3.58 17.68 16.09
C ALA A 133 3.11 16.43 16.87
N LEU A 134 3.75 16.16 18.01
CA LEU A 134 3.47 14.95 18.81
C LEU A 134 2.01 14.81 19.21
N LEU A 135 1.33 15.93 19.43
CA LEU A 135 -0.11 15.96 19.72
C LEU A 135 -0.94 15.38 18.56
N PHE A 136 -0.65 15.78 17.31
CA PHE A 136 -1.37 15.27 16.14
C PHE A 136 -1.06 13.81 15.87
N LYS A 137 0.19 13.35 16.05
CA LYS A 137 0.53 11.94 15.95
C LYS A 137 -0.29 11.10 16.94
N THR A 138 -0.39 11.56 18.18
CA THR A 138 -1.14 10.89 19.24
C THR A 138 -2.64 10.88 18.93
N LEU A 139 -3.18 12.02 18.50
CA LEU A 139 -4.59 12.15 18.12
C LEU A 139 -4.95 11.20 16.96
N TYR A 140 -4.18 11.23 15.88
CA TYR A 140 -4.41 10.35 14.72
C TYR A 140 -4.32 8.88 15.10
N PHE A 141 -3.33 8.50 15.90
CA PHE A 141 -3.23 7.13 16.39
C PHE A 141 -4.50 6.70 17.14
N HIS A 142 -4.93 7.46 18.14
CA HIS A 142 -6.08 7.06 18.96
C HIS A 142 -7.41 7.06 18.19
N LEU A 143 -7.58 7.94 17.21
CA LEU A 143 -8.79 8.00 16.41
C LEU A 143 -8.84 6.97 15.29
N LEU A 144 -7.69 6.58 14.73
CA LEU A 144 -7.66 5.88 13.44
C LEU A 144 -7.05 4.47 13.50
N LYS A 145 -6.33 4.08 14.57
CA LYS A 145 -5.61 2.80 14.65
C LYS A 145 -6.50 1.56 14.50
N ASP A 146 -7.78 1.67 14.81
CA ASP A 146 -8.75 0.58 14.75
C ASP A 146 -9.65 0.65 13.49
N ILE A 147 -9.47 1.68 12.66
CA ILE A 147 -10.16 1.83 11.38
C ILE A 147 -9.39 1.09 10.29
N ASP A 148 -10.05 0.20 9.56
CA ASP A 148 -9.41 -0.71 8.59
C ASP A 148 -8.52 0.02 7.59
N PHE A 149 -8.94 1.19 7.08
CA PHE A 149 -8.17 1.99 6.11
C PHE A 149 -6.84 2.53 6.65
N PHE A 150 -6.67 2.63 7.97
CA PHE A 150 -5.49 3.20 8.63
C PHE A 150 -4.76 2.22 9.52
N LYS A 151 -5.43 1.15 9.97
CA LYS A 151 -4.90 0.17 10.91
C LYS A 151 -3.54 -0.40 10.50
N GLY A 152 -3.41 -0.81 9.25
CA GLY A 152 -2.16 -1.38 8.73
C GLY A 152 -0.99 -0.40 8.81
N PHE A 153 -1.23 0.90 8.57
CA PHE A 153 -0.22 1.95 8.69
C PHE A 153 0.29 2.10 10.13
N PHE A 154 -0.61 2.15 11.11
CA PHE A 154 -0.21 2.30 12.50
C PHE A 154 0.49 1.05 13.06
N ILE A 155 0.10 -0.15 12.62
CA ILE A 155 0.83 -1.38 12.94
C ILE A 155 2.26 -1.30 12.35
N TYR A 156 2.39 -0.89 11.08
CA TYR A 156 3.68 -0.72 10.44
C TYR A 156 4.58 0.28 11.17
N LEU A 157 4.05 1.45 11.55
CA LEU A 157 4.81 2.45 12.30
C LEU A 157 5.29 1.90 13.66
N ASN A 158 4.44 1.16 14.36
CA ASN A 158 4.77 0.59 15.66
C ASN A 158 5.86 -0.49 15.54
N GLU A 159 5.73 -1.43 14.61
CA GLU A 159 6.70 -2.52 14.40
C GLU A 159 8.06 -2.02 13.94
N ASN A 160 8.12 -0.86 13.28
CA ASN A 160 9.37 -0.26 12.80
C ASN A 160 9.94 0.81 13.76
N GLY A 161 9.36 0.98 14.96
CA GLY A 161 9.83 1.96 15.94
C GLY A 161 9.63 3.42 15.52
N LEU A 162 8.70 3.67 14.60
CA LEU A 162 8.41 4.99 14.04
C LEU A 162 7.24 5.70 14.74
N LEU A 163 6.54 4.99 15.65
CA LEU A 163 5.40 5.52 16.37
C LEU A 163 5.84 6.18 17.68
N GLN A 164 5.79 7.51 17.72
CA GLN A 164 6.03 8.31 18.92
C GLN A 164 4.70 8.92 19.38
N LEU A 165 4.33 8.70 20.63
CA LEU A 165 3.07 9.16 21.21
C LEU A 165 3.32 9.86 22.55
N ILE A 166 2.40 10.78 22.91
CA ILE A 166 2.36 11.33 24.27
C ILE A 166 2.04 10.18 25.23
N LYS A 167 2.91 9.94 26.20
CA LYS A 167 2.63 8.98 27.28
C LYS A 167 1.51 9.55 28.15
N ALA A 168 0.45 8.78 28.38
CA ALA A 168 -0.53 9.12 29.39
C ALA A 168 0.20 9.22 30.74
N SER A 169 0.17 10.39 31.38
CA SER A 169 0.57 10.51 32.78
C SER A 169 -0.42 9.67 33.59
N ARG A 170 0.10 8.70 34.33
CA ARG A 170 -0.66 7.91 35.31
C ARG A 170 -1.04 8.77 36.47
#